data_3e58f8f4ecad97843e7c53187aef2f07
#
_entry.id   3e58f8f4ecad97843e7c53187aef2f07
#
_cell.length_a   1.000
_cell.length_b   1.000
_cell.length_c   1.000
_cell.angle_alpha   90.00
_cell.angle_beta   90.00
_cell.angle_gamma   90.00
#
_symmetry.space_group_name_H-M   'P 1'
#
loop_
_entity.id
_entity.type
_entity.pdbx_description
1 polymer ?
#
loop_
_entity_poly.entity_id
_entity_poly.type
_entity_poly.pdbx_seq_one_letter_code
_entity_poly.pdbx_strand_id
1 'polypeptide(L)'
;MVAIATALIKDSFEGKWMSKVLSVTQAFSLLAPMLAPILGAFLLKWAGWEMTFIALSLLISLSLVGACLLQETIPIEKRSKGNTLQFIFGLVRVAKNPSFTMLLLVGGLITAPYMAYLAIASYIYIDEFGVSETTFSIYFALNSAAAMLGPMLYMRFGAGGVKKVVNVGISVATLSAVLILLVGDVSPIVFLLSYALFSVVTTYLRPLVSDLLLSATKSDVGAASSVMNFGFTVIGSIGMIMGSMSWGTYTDGLATTMFIFITLTIAMWIYVLKNQSIRYDWK
;
A
#
# COMPACT_ATOMS: atom_id res chain seq x y z
N MET A 1 5.21 -8.86 -9.49
CA MET A 1 5.98 -9.86 -8.73
C MET A 1 5.15 -10.56 -7.65
N VAL A 2 4.48 -9.87 -6.73
CA VAL A 2 3.66 -10.51 -5.66
C VAL A 2 2.61 -11.46 -6.22
N ALA A 3 1.91 -11.10 -7.29
CA ALA A 3 0.90 -11.95 -7.92
C ALA A 3 1.47 -13.28 -8.45
N ILE A 4 2.64 -13.23 -9.09
CA ILE A 4 3.33 -14.42 -9.63
C ILE A 4 3.79 -15.32 -8.48
N ALA A 5 4.40 -14.75 -7.43
CA ALA A 5 4.82 -15.50 -6.26
C ALA A 5 3.64 -16.20 -5.57
N THR A 6 2.52 -15.50 -5.43
CA THR A 6 1.28 -16.08 -4.85
C THR A 6 0.72 -17.21 -5.70
N ALA A 7 0.73 -17.07 -7.04
CA ALA A 7 0.30 -18.11 -7.94
C ALA A 7 1.21 -19.34 -7.83
N LEU A 8 2.50 -19.15 -7.85
CA LEU A 8 3.52 -20.19 -7.72
C LEU A 8 3.38 -20.99 -6.42
N ILE A 9 3.09 -20.28 -5.31
CA ILE A 9 2.83 -20.92 -4.01
C ILE A 9 1.56 -21.77 -4.06
N LYS A 10 0.49 -21.24 -4.69
CA LYS A 10 -0.78 -22.00 -4.84
C LYS A 10 -0.63 -23.23 -5.73
N ASP A 11 0.23 -23.16 -6.74
CA ASP A 11 0.47 -24.28 -7.66
C ASP A 11 1.40 -25.34 -7.06
N SER A 12 2.28 -24.93 -6.12
CA SER A 12 3.30 -25.81 -5.54
C SER A 12 2.93 -26.41 -4.20
N PHE A 13 1.97 -25.83 -3.47
CA PHE A 13 1.62 -26.25 -2.11
C PHE A 13 0.10 -26.40 -1.95
N GLU A 14 -0.33 -27.40 -1.18
CA GLU A 14 -1.75 -27.66 -0.86
C GLU A 14 -2.04 -27.60 0.65
N GLY A 15 -3.28 -27.33 1.00
CA GLY A 15 -3.80 -27.41 2.37
C GLY A 15 -3.06 -26.51 3.37
N LYS A 16 -2.68 -27.09 4.50
CA LYS A 16 -2.03 -26.34 5.60
C LYS A 16 -0.65 -25.76 5.25
N TRP A 17 0.09 -26.40 4.34
CA TRP A 17 1.39 -25.93 3.90
C TRP A 17 1.27 -24.68 3.02
N MET A 18 0.30 -24.62 2.14
CA MET A 18 0.01 -23.41 1.35
C MET A 18 -0.25 -22.20 2.25
N SER A 19 -1.11 -22.36 3.26
CA SER A 19 -1.42 -21.28 4.21
C SER A 19 -0.19 -20.85 5.00
N LYS A 20 0.66 -21.80 5.41
CA LYS A 20 1.89 -21.50 6.15
C LYS A 20 2.89 -20.72 5.30
N VAL A 21 3.14 -21.14 4.06
CA VAL A 21 4.07 -20.47 3.14
C VAL A 21 3.56 -19.08 2.78
N LEU A 22 2.27 -18.93 2.49
CA LEU A 22 1.66 -17.63 2.23
C LEU A 22 1.80 -16.69 3.43
N SER A 23 1.58 -17.18 4.66
CA SER A 23 1.72 -16.38 5.88
C SER A 23 3.16 -15.92 6.09
N VAL A 24 4.13 -16.78 5.86
CA VAL A 24 5.57 -16.44 5.96
C VAL A 24 5.94 -15.39 4.90
N THR A 25 5.51 -15.57 3.66
CA THR A 25 5.77 -14.60 2.57
C THR A 25 5.15 -13.24 2.88
N GLN A 26 3.95 -13.22 3.44
CA GLN A 26 3.30 -11.97 3.88
C GLN A 26 4.05 -11.31 5.03
N ALA A 27 4.52 -12.09 6.01
CA ALA A 27 5.31 -11.57 7.12
C ALA A 27 6.60 -10.89 6.63
N PHE A 28 7.33 -11.50 5.70
CA PHE A 28 8.50 -10.87 5.07
C PHE A 28 8.15 -9.59 4.31
N SER A 29 7.03 -9.56 3.59
CA SER A 29 6.57 -8.37 2.89
C SER A 29 6.25 -7.20 3.82
N LEU A 30 5.81 -7.49 5.05
CA LEU A 30 5.56 -6.48 6.08
C LEU A 30 6.84 -6.03 6.79
N LEU A 31 7.79 -6.94 6.99
CA LEU A 31 9.07 -6.64 7.64
C LEU A 31 10.03 -5.84 6.74
N ALA A 32 9.98 -6.05 5.42
CA ALA A 32 10.91 -5.42 4.49
C ALA A 32 10.92 -3.89 4.56
N PRO A 33 9.78 -3.18 4.53
CA PRO A 33 9.77 -1.71 4.67
C PRO A 33 10.28 -1.21 6.02
N MET A 34 10.18 -2.03 7.07
CA MET A 34 10.69 -1.69 8.40
C MET A 34 12.22 -1.83 8.47
N LEU A 35 12.76 -2.89 7.87
CA LEU A 35 14.20 -3.18 7.92
C LEU A 35 15.00 -2.40 6.89
N ALA A 36 14.42 -2.07 5.74
CA ALA A 36 15.12 -1.43 4.64
C ALA A 36 15.78 -0.09 5.02
N PRO A 37 15.13 0.85 5.72
CA PRO A 37 15.77 2.10 6.13
C PRO A 37 16.90 1.91 7.13
N ILE A 38 16.76 0.95 8.05
CA ILE A 38 17.80 0.61 9.04
C ILE A 38 19.04 0.07 8.34
N LEU A 39 18.84 -0.87 7.41
CA LEU A 39 19.92 -1.43 6.60
C LEU A 39 20.54 -0.38 5.68
N GLY A 40 19.73 0.49 5.10
CA GLY A 40 20.19 1.61 4.28
C GLY A 40 21.08 2.58 5.07
N ALA A 41 20.63 3.02 6.24
CA ALA A 41 21.42 3.91 7.11
C ALA A 41 22.72 3.25 7.58
N PHE A 42 22.70 1.95 7.86
CA PHE A 42 23.91 1.19 8.21
C PHE A 42 24.91 1.19 7.03
N LEU A 43 24.47 0.88 5.82
CA LEU A 43 25.31 0.87 4.63
C LEU A 43 25.90 2.27 4.32
N LEU A 44 25.06 3.31 4.43
CA LEU A 44 25.51 4.70 4.26
C LEU A 44 26.64 5.07 5.20
N LYS A 45 26.52 4.69 6.48
CA LYS A 45 27.51 5.01 7.49
C LYS A 45 28.88 4.34 7.26
N TRP A 46 28.89 3.12 6.72
CA TRP A 46 30.13 2.32 6.61
C TRP A 46 30.77 2.36 5.23
N ALA A 47 30.00 2.58 4.16
CA ALA A 47 30.51 2.36 2.82
C ALA A 47 29.98 3.34 1.76
N GLY A 48 29.24 4.39 2.18
CA GLY A 48 28.70 5.39 1.28
C GLY A 48 27.43 4.95 0.54
N TRP A 49 26.84 5.88 -0.19
CA TRP A 49 25.55 5.68 -0.86
C TRP A 49 25.63 4.69 -2.04
N GLU A 50 26.77 4.56 -2.68
CA GLU A 50 27.01 3.64 -3.79
C GLU A 50 26.79 2.17 -3.36
N MET A 51 27.15 1.85 -2.11
CA MET A 51 26.98 0.50 -1.59
C MET A 51 25.52 0.07 -1.44
N THR A 52 24.60 1.01 -1.31
CA THR A 52 23.17 0.68 -1.30
C THR A 52 22.73 0.14 -2.65
N PHE A 53 23.21 0.74 -3.76
CA PHE A 53 22.93 0.26 -5.12
C PHE A 53 23.63 -1.05 -5.43
N ILE A 54 24.86 -1.23 -4.94
CA ILE A 54 25.61 -2.50 -5.12
C ILE A 54 24.87 -3.62 -4.37
N ALA A 55 24.45 -3.40 -3.12
CA ALA A 55 23.69 -4.37 -2.34
C ALA A 55 22.36 -4.75 -3.01
N LEU A 56 21.62 -3.75 -3.52
CA LEU A 56 20.38 -3.98 -4.28
C LEU A 56 20.65 -4.76 -5.57
N SER A 57 21.71 -4.41 -6.30
CA SER A 57 22.10 -5.12 -7.54
C SER A 57 22.46 -6.58 -7.27
N LEU A 58 23.16 -6.86 -6.19
CA LEU A 58 23.46 -8.23 -5.78
C LEU A 58 22.20 -9.02 -5.41
N LEU A 59 21.26 -8.42 -4.66
CA LEU A 59 19.99 -9.05 -4.32
C LEU A 59 19.14 -9.34 -5.56
N ILE A 60 19.09 -8.40 -6.51
CA ILE A 60 18.35 -8.58 -7.77
C ILE A 60 19.01 -9.67 -8.61
N SER A 61 20.35 -9.68 -8.70
CA SER A 61 21.08 -10.71 -9.46
C SER A 61 20.87 -12.11 -8.86
N LEU A 62 20.91 -12.22 -7.55
CA LEU A 62 20.61 -13.47 -6.84
C LEU A 62 19.16 -13.94 -7.09
N SER A 63 18.22 -12.99 -7.06
CA SER A 63 16.81 -13.27 -7.37
C SER A 63 16.61 -13.70 -8.82
N LEU A 64 17.36 -13.11 -9.75
CA LEU A 64 17.34 -13.48 -11.18
C LEU A 64 17.86 -14.90 -11.38
N VAL A 65 18.99 -15.25 -10.76
CA VAL A 65 19.51 -16.62 -10.79
C VAL A 65 18.48 -17.60 -10.24
N GLY A 66 17.87 -17.30 -9.09
CA GLY A 66 16.79 -18.10 -8.51
C GLY A 66 15.61 -18.26 -9.49
N ALA A 67 15.22 -17.19 -10.17
CA ALA A 67 14.12 -17.22 -11.15
C ALA A 67 14.47 -18.09 -12.38
N CYS A 68 15.72 -18.07 -12.84
CA CYS A 68 16.19 -18.92 -13.95
C CYS A 68 16.21 -20.42 -13.58
N LEU A 69 16.36 -20.74 -12.31
CA LEU A 69 16.33 -22.12 -11.80
C LEU A 69 14.90 -22.63 -11.52
N LEU A 70 13.90 -21.77 -11.52
CA LEU A 70 12.50 -22.16 -11.31
C LEU A 70 11.98 -22.94 -12.51
N GLN A 71 11.40 -24.11 -12.23
CA GLN A 71 10.66 -24.86 -13.22
C GLN A 71 9.22 -24.39 -13.30
N GLU A 72 8.65 -24.39 -14.52
CA GLU A 72 7.25 -24.05 -14.74
C GLU A 72 6.33 -25.02 -13.99
N THR A 73 5.49 -24.50 -13.09
CA THR A 73 4.63 -25.31 -12.23
C THR A 73 3.30 -25.66 -12.87
N ILE A 74 2.88 -24.91 -13.92
CA ILE A 74 1.57 -25.15 -14.58
C ILE A 74 1.72 -26.30 -15.58
N PRO A 75 0.93 -27.39 -15.45
CA PRO A 75 0.88 -28.46 -16.44
C PRO A 75 0.54 -27.90 -17.83
N ILE A 76 1.19 -28.47 -18.88
CA ILE A 76 1.05 -28.00 -20.28
C ILE A 76 -0.41 -27.92 -20.71
N GLU A 77 -1.25 -28.85 -20.24
CA GLU A 77 -2.69 -28.91 -20.54
C GLU A 77 -3.50 -27.74 -19.96
N LYS A 78 -3.05 -27.17 -18.86
CA LYS A 78 -3.70 -26.04 -18.17
C LYS A 78 -3.11 -24.67 -18.54
N ARG A 79 -2.06 -24.65 -19.35
CA ARG A 79 -1.48 -23.38 -19.82
C ARG A 79 -2.48 -22.66 -20.71
N SER A 80 -2.81 -21.44 -20.32
CA SER A 80 -3.69 -20.60 -21.13
C SER A 80 -3.05 -20.36 -22.50
N LYS A 81 -3.72 -20.79 -23.55
CA LYS A 81 -3.40 -20.45 -24.94
C LYS A 81 -3.91 -19.06 -25.33
N GLY A 82 -4.26 -18.24 -24.32
CA GLY A 82 -4.82 -16.91 -24.49
C GLY A 82 -3.86 -15.99 -25.23
N ASN A 83 -4.37 -15.33 -26.25
CA ASN A 83 -3.63 -14.31 -26.98
C ASN A 83 -3.44 -13.09 -26.06
N THR A 84 -2.27 -12.43 -26.09
CA THR A 84 -1.96 -11.20 -25.35
C THR A 84 -3.06 -10.15 -25.48
N LEU A 85 -3.70 -10.07 -26.64
CA LEU A 85 -4.86 -9.20 -26.89
C LEU A 85 -6.05 -9.54 -25.99
N GLN A 86 -6.36 -10.81 -25.75
CA GLN A 86 -7.45 -11.21 -24.87
C GLN A 86 -7.19 -10.80 -23.42
N PHE A 87 -5.93 -10.88 -22.97
CA PHE A 87 -5.52 -10.37 -21.66
C PHE A 87 -5.73 -8.86 -21.54
N ILE A 88 -5.29 -8.09 -22.55
CA ILE A 88 -5.50 -6.63 -22.60
C ILE A 88 -7.01 -6.29 -22.58
N PHE A 89 -7.83 -7.00 -23.35
CA PHE A 89 -9.29 -6.81 -23.30
C PHE A 89 -9.87 -7.16 -21.93
N GLY A 90 -9.33 -8.14 -21.22
CA GLY A 90 -9.68 -8.45 -19.83
C GLY A 90 -9.42 -7.26 -18.91
N LEU A 91 -8.23 -6.64 -18.97
CA LEU A 91 -7.87 -5.45 -18.19
C LEU A 91 -8.85 -4.29 -18.47
N VAL A 92 -9.11 -4.00 -19.75
CA VAL A 92 -10.04 -2.93 -20.14
C VAL A 92 -11.47 -3.20 -19.66
N ARG A 93 -11.92 -4.45 -19.71
CA ARG A 93 -13.24 -4.86 -19.21
C ARG A 93 -13.36 -4.61 -17.71
N VAL A 94 -12.35 -4.99 -16.92
CA VAL A 94 -12.30 -4.74 -15.49
C VAL A 94 -12.29 -3.23 -15.20
N ALA A 95 -11.45 -2.47 -15.88
CA ALA A 95 -11.36 -1.01 -15.72
C ALA A 95 -12.65 -0.28 -16.12
N LYS A 96 -13.46 -0.85 -17.01
CA LYS A 96 -14.78 -0.31 -17.39
C LYS A 96 -15.90 -0.72 -16.44
N ASN A 97 -15.66 -1.61 -15.48
CA ASN A 97 -16.68 -1.98 -14.48
C ASN A 97 -16.86 -0.82 -13.48
N PRO A 98 -18.04 -0.16 -13.43
CA PRO A 98 -18.24 1.00 -12.56
C PRO A 98 -18.03 0.69 -11.08
N SER A 99 -18.52 -0.47 -10.62
CA SER A 99 -18.36 -0.87 -9.22
C SER A 99 -16.89 -1.06 -8.85
N PHE A 100 -16.11 -1.70 -9.73
CA PHE A 100 -14.68 -1.88 -9.53
C PHE A 100 -13.93 -0.54 -9.49
N THR A 101 -14.17 0.31 -10.50
CA THR A 101 -13.46 1.59 -10.63
C THR A 101 -13.78 2.54 -9.48
N MET A 102 -15.03 2.62 -9.03
CA MET A 102 -15.40 3.45 -7.89
C MET A 102 -14.76 2.97 -6.58
N LEU A 103 -14.75 1.66 -6.33
CA LEU A 103 -14.07 1.09 -5.16
C LEU A 103 -12.55 1.27 -5.24
N LEU A 104 -11.97 1.15 -6.44
CA LEU A 104 -10.56 1.42 -6.68
C LEU A 104 -10.21 2.88 -6.37
N LEU A 105 -11.06 3.82 -6.76
CA LEU A 105 -10.86 5.24 -6.45
C LEU A 105 -10.94 5.49 -4.93
N VAL A 106 -11.93 4.94 -4.23
CA VAL A 106 -12.02 5.09 -2.76
C VAL A 106 -10.75 4.54 -2.08
N GLY A 107 -10.32 3.32 -2.44
CA GLY A 107 -9.13 2.70 -1.85
C GLY A 107 -7.82 3.37 -2.27
N GLY A 108 -7.72 3.83 -3.51
CA GLY A 108 -6.54 4.52 -4.03
C GLY A 108 -6.36 5.91 -3.42
N LEU A 109 -7.43 6.69 -3.36
CA LEU A 109 -7.40 8.04 -2.79
C LEU A 109 -6.99 8.03 -1.31
N ILE A 110 -7.50 7.11 -0.51
CA ILE A 110 -7.11 7.02 0.91
C ILE A 110 -5.65 6.58 1.09
N THR A 111 -5.06 5.89 0.10
CA THR A 111 -3.66 5.45 0.17
C THR A 111 -2.68 6.45 -0.44
N ALA A 112 -3.14 7.43 -1.21
CA ALA A 112 -2.27 8.41 -1.89
C ALA A 112 -1.41 9.24 -0.91
N PRO A 113 -1.92 9.76 0.23
CA PRO A 113 -1.09 10.47 1.20
C PRO A 113 -0.03 9.59 1.87
N TYR A 114 -0.26 8.27 1.97
CA TYR A 114 0.77 7.35 2.44
C TYR A 114 1.96 7.30 1.47
N MET A 115 1.70 7.31 0.17
CA MET A 115 2.75 7.39 -0.84
C MET A 115 3.44 8.76 -0.85
N ALA A 116 2.70 9.86 -0.60
CA ALA A 116 3.29 11.18 -0.38
C ALA A 116 4.29 11.17 0.78
N TYR A 117 3.90 10.61 1.92
CA TYR A 117 4.80 10.47 3.07
C TYR A 117 6.06 9.67 2.71
N LEU A 118 5.95 8.55 1.99
CA LEU A 118 7.12 7.78 1.58
C LEU A 118 8.10 8.60 0.74
N ALA A 119 7.61 9.56 -0.06
CA ALA A 119 8.44 10.41 -0.89
C ALA A 119 9.16 11.52 -0.09
N ILE A 120 8.52 12.05 0.97
CA ILE A 120 9.01 13.24 1.66
C ILE A 120 9.40 13.02 3.12
N ALA A 121 9.27 11.80 3.66
CA ALA A 121 9.55 11.51 5.07
C ALA A 121 10.98 11.89 5.48
N SER A 122 11.97 11.62 4.63
CA SER A 122 13.37 12.01 4.92
C SER A 122 13.52 13.52 5.02
N TYR A 123 12.89 14.27 4.15
CA TYR A 123 12.91 15.74 4.17
C TYR A 123 12.25 16.30 5.43
N ILE A 124 11.11 15.74 5.86
CA ILE A 124 10.46 16.15 7.11
C ILE A 124 11.38 15.89 8.32
N TYR A 125 11.93 14.69 8.43
CA TYR A 125 12.73 14.36 9.62
C TYR A 125 14.12 14.97 9.59
N ILE A 126 14.82 14.95 8.45
CA ILE A 126 16.20 15.40 8.37
C ILE A 126 16.27 16.90 8.16
N ASP A 127 15.54 17.45 7.17
CA ASP A 127 15.69 18.87 6.78
C ASP A 127 14.85 19.81 7.66
N GLU A 128 13.61 19.43 8.05
CA GLU A 128 12.78 20.27 8.92
C GLU A 128 13.12 20.09 10.40
N PHE A 129 13.17 18.82 10.89
CA PHE A 129 13.44 18.56 12.31
C PHE A 129 14.93 18.47 12.64
N GLY A 130 15.83 18.46 11.68
CA GLY A 130 17.29 18.42 11.90
C GLY A 130 17.80 17.13 12.53
N VAL A 131 17.04 16.01 12.42
CA VAL A 131 17.50 14.73 12.99
C VAL A 131 18.52 14.05 12.08
N SER A 132 19.38 13.21 12.64
CA SER A 132 20.34 12.44 11.85
C SER A 132 19.64 11.36 11.01
N GLU A 133 20.29 10.92 9.93
CA GLU A 133 19.82 9.81 9.08
C GLU A 133 19.52 8.52 9.87
N THR A 134 20.36 8.23 10.87
CA THR A 134 20.16 7.09 11.76
C THR A 134 18.89 7.25 12.60
N THR A 135 18.64 8.45 13.13
CA THR A 135 17.45 8.77 13.92
C THR A 135 16.19 8.73 13.04
N PHE A 136 16.27 9.27 11.82
CA PHE A 136 15.20 9.15 10.82
C PHE A 136 14.84 7.67 10.57
N SER A 137 15.84 6.81 10.37
CA SER A 137 15.62 5.37 10.13
C SER A 137 14.86 4.71 11.28
N ILE A 138 15.12 5.12 12.53
CA ILE A 138 14.38 4.62 13.71
C ILE A 138 12.93 5.11 13.67
N TYR A 139 12.67 6.40 13.42
CA TYR A 139 11.31 6.92 13.32
C TYR A 139 10.52 6.26 12.19
N PHE A 140 11.15 6.05 11.04
CA PHE A 140 10.53 5.38 9.91
C PHE A 140 10.21 3.90 10.22
N ALA A 141 11.11 3.20 10.91
CA ALA A 141 10.87 1.83 11.38
C ALA A 141 9.74 1.76 12.40
N LEU A 142 9.66 2.70 13.34
CA LEU A 142 8.56 2.79 14.32
C LEU A 142 7.22 3.04 13.63
N ASN A 143 7.17 3.93 12.64
CA ASN A 143 5.96 4.14 11.84
C ASN A 143 5.55 2.87 11.08
N SER A 144 6.52 2.16 10.50
CA SER A 144 6.26 0.90 9.79
C SER A 144 5.76 -0.19 10.76
N ALA A 145 6.31 -0.26 11.98
CA ALA A 145 5.82 -1.15 13.02
C ALA A 145 4.38 -0.81 13.45
N ALA A 146 4.06 0.47 13.59
CA ALA A 146 2.69 0.91 13.84
C ALA A 146 1.75 0.48 12.70
N ALA A 147 2.15 0.67 11.45
CA ALA A 147 1.36 0.26 10.28
C ALA A 147 1.04 -1.25 10.28
N MET A 148 1.90 -2.11 10.84
CA MET A 148 1.63 -3.55 10.97
C MET A 148 0.45 -3.86 11.89
N LEU A 149 0.06 -2.94 12.78
CA LEU A 149 -1.13 -3.11 13.61
C LEU A 149 -2.42 -3.05 12.80
N GLY A 150 -2.43 -2.37 11.65
CA GLY A 150 -3.63 -2.19 10.83
C GLY A 150 -4.30 -3.51 10.43
N PRO A 151 -3.63 -4.44 9.73
CA PRO A 151 -4.18 -5.75 9.40
C PRO A 151 -4.59 -6.57 10.62
N MET A 152 -3.87 -6.49 11.74
CA MET A 152 -4.22 -7.17 12.99
C MET A 152 -5.53 -6.64 13.56
N LEU A 153 -5.70 -5.31 13.57
CA LEU A 153 -6.95 -4.67 13.99
C LEU A 153 -8.10 -5.01 13.05
N TYR A 154 -7.84 -5.10 11.73
CA TYR A 154 -8.86 -5.53 10.78
C TYR A 154 -9.32 -6.96 11.04
N MET A 155 -8.42 -7.91 11.30
CA MET A 155 -8.80 -9.28 11.64
C MET A 155 -9.66 -9.36 12.91
N ARG A 156 -9.45 -8.46 13.88
CA ARG A 156 -10.19 -8.47 15.13
C ARG A 156 -11.52 -7.69 15.06
N PHE A 157 -11.56 -6.59 14.33
CA PHE A 157 -12.66 -5.63 14.34
C PHE A 157 -13.33 -5.43 12.97
N GLY A 158 -12.78 -6.02 11.90
CA GLY A 158 -13.27 -5.86 10.54
C GLY A 158 -14.64 -6.51 10.26
N ALA A 159 -15.11 -7.40 11.13
CA ALA A 159 -16.41 -8.07 11.00
C ALA A 159 -17.64 -7.14 11.20
N GLY A 160 -17.43 -5.85 11.49
CA GLY A 160 -18.50 -4.89 11.76
C GLY A 160 -19.25 -4.34 10.54
N GLY A 161 -19.04 -4.93 9.35
CA GLY A 161 -19.61 -4.48 8.09
C GLY A 161 -18.76 -3.41 7.38
N VAL A 162 -18.81 -3.43 6.05
CA VAL A 162 -17.98 -2.57 5.17
C VAL A 162 -18.14 -1.09 5.49
N LYS A 163 -19.39 -0.64 5.62
CA LYS A 163 -19.70 0.78 5.88
C LYS A 163 -19.08 1.28 7.17
N LYS A 164 -19.16 0.48 8.24
CA LYS A 164 -18.59 0.84 9.54
C LYS A 164 -17.08 0.90 9.49
N VAL A 165 -16.44 -0.09 8.86
CA VAL A 165 -14.98 -0.18 8.72
C VAL A 165 -14.44 1.02 7.94
N VAL A 166 -15.04 1.37 6.80
CA VAL A 166 -14.62 2.52 5.99
C VAL A 166 -14.86 3.84 6.72
N ASN A 167 -16.02 4.02 7.37
CA ASN A 167 -16.31 5.26 8.11
C ASN A 167 -15.34 5.47 9.27
N VAL A 168 -15.05 4.43 10.06
CA VAL A 168 -14.04 4.50 11.14
C VAL A 168 -12.68 4.85 10.55
N GLY A 169 -12.27 4.21 9.44
CA GLY A 169 -11.02 4.49 8.77
C GLY A 169 -10.91 5.96 8.33
N ILE A 170 -11.93 6.49 7.65
CA ILE A 170 -11.96 7.89 7.22
C ILE A 170 -11.91 8.84 8.44
N SER A 171 -12.66 8.55 9.51
CA SER A 171 -12.66 9.40 10.71
C SER A 171 -11.28 9.47 11.37
N VAL A 172 -10.60 8.33 11.53
CA VAL A 172 -9.24 8.29 12.10
C VAL A 172 -8.22 8.93 11.17
N ALA A 173 -8.35 8.74 9.85
CA ALA A 173 -7.50 9.43 8.86
C ALA A 173 -7.66 10.95 8.94
N THR A 174 -8.90 11.44 9.08
CA THR A 174 -9.19 12.87 9.25
C THR A 174 -8.60 13.39 10.57
N LEU A 175 -8.74 12.64 11.67
CA LEU A 175 -8.12 13.01 12.94
C LEU A 175 -6.59 13.13 12.82
N SER A 176 -5.94 12.18 12.16
CA SER A 176 -4.51 12.22 11.90
C SER A 176 -4.10 13.46 11.11
N ALA A 177 -4.84 13.80 10.04
CA ALA A 177 -4.57 14.98 9.23
C ALA A 177 -4.70 16.28 10.06
N VAL A 178 -5.73 16.37 10.91
CA VAL A 178 -5.91 17.51 11.83
C VAL A 178 -4.78 17.61 12.84
N LEU A 179 -4.34 16.48 13.41
CA LEU A 179 -3.22 16.46 14.36
C LEU A 179 -1.93 16.92 13.69
N ILE A 180 -1.64 16.47 12.47
CA ILE A 180 -0.45 16.91 11.74
C ILE A 180 -0.50 18.43 11.46
N LEU A 181 -1.67 18.94 11.07
CA LEU A 181 -1.83 20.37 10.80
C LEU A 181 -1.66 21.24 12.07
N LEU A 182 -2.11 20.76 13.23
CA LEU A 182 -2.11 21.55 14.46
C LEU A 182 -0.83 21.42 15.29
N VAL A 183 -0.21 20.26 15.28
CA VAL A 183 0.93 19.94 16.17
C VAL A 183 2.03 19.14 15.47
N GLY A 184 1.92 18.91 14.17
CA GLY A 184 2.88 18.08 13.43
C GLY A 184 4.30 18.66 13.36
N ASP A 185 4.44 19.96 13.44
CA ASP A 185 5.71 20.71 13.41
C ASP A 185 6.39 20.85 14.79
N VAL A 186 5.71 20.48 15.89
CA VAL A 186 6.22 20.67 17.25
C VAL A 186 7.47 19.84 17.54
N SER A 187 7.49 18.57 17.13
CA SER A 187 8.65 17.68 17.30
C SER A 187 8.54 16.41 16.47
N PRO A 188 9.67 15.73 16.19
CA PRO A 188 9.70 14.48 15.42
C PRO A 188 8.82 13.37 16.02
N ILE A 189 8.73 13.30 17.36
CA ILE A 189 7.91 12.31 18.07
C ILE A 189 6.42 12.63 17.92
N VAL A 190 6.04 13.91 18.06
CA VAL A 190 4.64 14.35 17.90
C VAL A 190 4.19 14.11 16.46
N PHE A 191 5.03 14.41 15.48
CA PHE A 191 4.79 14.10 14.08
C PHE A 191 4.59 12.58 13.88
N LEU A 192 5.52 11.75 14.39
CA LEU A 192 5.43 10.28 14.31
C LEU A 192 4.08 9.79 14.85
N LEU A 193 3.70 10.18 16.07
CA LEU A 193 2.48 9.72 16.72
C LEU A 193 1.22 10.16 15.96
N SER A 194 1.21 11.41 15.47
CA SER A 194 0.12 11.96 14.68
C SER A 194 -0.04 11.21 13.35
N TYR A 195 1.07 10.93 12.65
CA TYR A 195 1.07 10.27 11.36
C TYR A 195 0.87 8.74 11.47
N ALA A 196 1.34 8.11 12.54
CA ALA A 196 1.17 6.67 12.77
C ALA A 196 -0.30 6.26 12.75
N LEU A 197 -1.22 7.11 13.21
CA LEU A 197 -2.66 6.87 13.11
C LEU A 197 -3.10 6.68 11.65
N PHE A 198 -2.60 7.53 10.74
CA PHE A 198 -2.88 7.42 9.31
C PHE A 198 -2.29 6.14 8.71
N SER A 199 -1.06 5.80 9.09
CA SER A 199 -0.39 4.58 8.63
C SER A 199 -1.14 3.32 9.06
N VAL A 200 -1.63 3.28 10.29
CA VAL A 200 -2.47 2.17 10.79
C VAL A 200 -3.76 2.06 9.98
N VAL A 201 -4.43 3.20 9.73
CA VAL A 201 -5.71 3.20 9.00
C VAL A 201 -5.56 2.74 7.55
N THR A 202 -4.55 3.21 6.84
CA THR A 202 -4.35 2.80 5.44
C THR A 202 -4.10 1.31 5.33
N THR A 203 -3.32 0.74 6.24
CA THR A 203 -3.07 -0.71 6.28
C THR A 203 -4.25 -1.51 6.82
N TYR A 204 -5.07 -0.94 7.72
CA TYR A 204 -6.33 -1.50 8.20
C TYR A 204 -7.38 -1.63 7.10
N LEU A 205 -7.50 -0.63 6.23
CA LEU A 205 -8.47 -0.63 5.13
C LEU A 205 -8.04 -1.50 3.94
N ARG A 206 -6.75 -1.75 3.77
CA ARG A 206 -6.20 -2.43 2.60
C ARG A 206 -6.77 -3.84 2.35
N PRO A 207 -6.89 -4.74 3.33
CA PRO A 207 -7.51 -6.06 3.13
C PRO A 207 -8.96 -5.96 2.66
N LEU A 208 -9.76 -5.08 3.28
CA LEU A 208 -11.15 -4.86 2.90
C LEU A 208 -11.27 -4.39 1.45
N VAL A 209 -10.53 -3.35 1.07
CA VAL A 209 -10.57 -2.79 -0.27
C VAL A 209 -10.13 -3.82 -1.31
N SER A 210 -9.10 -4.61 -1.02
CA SER A 210 -8.64 -5.68 -1.91
C SER A 210 -9.71 -6.77 -2.09
N ASP A 211 -10.36 -7.19 -1.01
CA ASP A 211 -11.43 -8.18 -1.06
C ASP A 211 -12.64 -7.68 -1.87
N LEU A 212 -13.07 -6.44 -1.62
CA LEU A 212 -14.15 -5.80 -2.36
C LEU A 212 -13.85 -5.71 -3.87
N LEU A 213 -12.64 -5.32 -4.24
CA LEU A 213 -12.23 -5.21 -5.64
C LEU A 213 -12.17 -6.56 -6.34
N LEU A 214 -11.59 -7.58 -5.69
CA LEU A 214 -11.49 -8.92 -6.26
C LEU A 214 -12.86 -9.60 -6.36
N SER A 215 -13.77 -9.32 -5.42
CA SER A 215 -15.14 -9.84 -5.45
C SER A 215 -16.03 -9.16 -6.50
N ALA A 216 -15.72 -7.91 -6.88
CA ALA A 216 -16.47 -7.19 -7.93
C ALA A 216 -16.30 -7.79 -9.33
N THR A 217 -15.29 -8.67 -9.53
CA THR A 217 -14.98 -9.31 -10.82
C THR A 217 -14.86 -10.82 -10.64
N LYS A 218 -15.98 -11.53 -10.74
CA LYS A 218 -16.05 -12.99 -10.50
C LYS A 218 -15.28 -13.86 -11.52
N SER A 219 -14.97 -13.34 -12.70
CA SER A 219 -14.48 -14.15 -13.83
C SER A 219 -12.98 -13.99 -14.17
N ASP A 220 -12.31 -12.94 -13.68
CA ASP A 220 -10.91 -12.67 -14.06
C ASP A 220 -10.14 -11.98 -12.91
N VAL A 221 -9.82 -12.79 -11.91
CA VAL A 221 -9.10 -12.33 -10.71
C VAL A 221 -7.70 -11.80 -11.05
N GLY A 222 -7.05 -12.37 -12.06
CA GLY A 222 -5.72 -11.93 -12.52
C GLY A 222 -5.76 -10.53 -13.12
N ALA A 223 -6.71 -10.27 -14.02
CA ALA A 223 -6.91 -8.93 -14.59
C ALA A 223 -7.33 -7.93 -13.50
N ALA A 224 -8.23 -8.31 -12.58
CA ALA A 224 -8.65 -7.47 -11.47
C ALA A 224 -7.46 -7.06 -10.57
N SER A 225 -6.62 -8.02 -10.18
CA SER A 225 -5.42 -7.77 -9.39
C SER A 225 -4.44 -6.84 -10.11
N SER A 226 -4.27 -7.01 -11.42
CA SER A 226 -3.38 -6.16 -12.22
C SER A 226 -3.90 -4.72 -12.31
N VAL A 227 -5.19 -4.52 -12.60
CA VAL A 227 -5.81 -3.18 -12.67
C VAL A 227 -5.81 -2.51 -11.29
N MET A 228 -6.07 -3.27 -10.23
CA MET A 228 -6.02 -2.77 -8.85
C MET A 228 -4.62 -2.23 -8.50
N ASN A 229 -3.57 -3.02 -8.72
CA ASN A 229 -2.20 -2.60 -8.41
C ASN A 229 -1.75 -1.42 -9.28
N PHE A 230 -2.08 -1.43 -10.57
CA PHE A 230 -1.80 -0.30 -11.47
C PHE A 230 -2.51 0.97 -10.99
N GLY A 231 -3.81 0.90 -10.67
CA GLY A 231 -4.58 2.03 -10.19
C GLY A 231 -4.04 2.60 -8.87
N PHE A 232 -3.70 1.76 -7.90
CA PHE A 232 -3.05 2.21 -6.65
C PHE A 232 -1.70 2.88 -6.92
N THR A 233 -0.92 2.36 -7.85
CA THR A 233 0.37 2.98 -8.21
C THR A 233 0.18 4.35 -8.85
N VAL A 234 -0.74 4.48 -9.81
CA VAL A 234 -1.03 5.76 -10.49
C VAL A 234 -1.55 6.79 -9.50
N ILE A 235 -2.55 6.44 -8.68
CA ILE A 235 -3.11 7.36 -7.68
C ILE A 235 -2.07 7.71 -6.62
N GLY A 236 -1.27 6.74 -6.19
CA GLY A 236 -0.16 6.94 -5.26
C GLY A 236 0.91 7.87 -5.80
N SER A 237 1.24 7.77 -7.10
CA SER A 237 2.20 8.67 -7.76
C SER A 237 1.71 10.12 -7.78
N ILE A 238 0.40 10.35 -7.94
CA ILE A 238 -0.18 11.69 -7.82
C ILE A 238 0.02 12.22 -6.39
N GLY A 239 -0.18 11.37 -5.37
CA GLY A 239 0.11 11.72 -3.98
C GLY A 239 1.58 12.10 -3.77
N MET A 240 2.52 11.32 -4.32
CA MET A 240 3.96 11.62 -4.25
C MET A 240 4.28 12.97 -4.88
N ILE A 241 3.77 13.25 -6.08
CA ILE A 241 3.97 14.53 -6.78
C ILE A 241 3.44 15.67 -5.92
N MET A 242 2.21 15.57 -5.40
CA MET A 242 1.60 16.62 -4.58
C MET A 242 2.39 16.85 -3.29
N GLY A 243 2.80 15.79 -2.59
CA GLY A 243 3.62 15.91 -1.38
C GLY A 243 4.97 16.59 -1.64
N SER A 244 5.55 16.38 -2.82
CA SER A 244 6.87 16.92 -3.20
C SER A 244 6.81 18.33 -3.84
N MET A 245 5.64 18.94 -3.95
CA MET A 245 5.51 20.32 -4.44
C MET A 245 6.15 21.31 -3.46
N SER A 246 6.41 22.52 -3.92
CA SER A 246 6.96 23.61 -3.09
C SER A 246 5.88 24.14 -2.15
N TRP A 247 5.81 23.57 -0.96
CA TRP A 247 5.01 24.03 0.17
C TRP A 247 5.85 24.90 1.10
N GLY A 248 5.23 25.62 2.03
CA GLY A 248 5.94 26.38 3.05
C GLY A 248 6.88 25.48 3.88
N THR A 249 6.35 24.34 4.32
CA THR A 249 7.09 23.24 4.96
C THR A 249 6.67 21.92 4.34
N TYR A 250 7.48 20.86 4.48
CA TYR A 250 7.08 19.51 4.01
C TYR A 250 5.95 18.95 4.86
N THR A 251 5.90 19.31 6.15
CA THR A 251 4.81 18.93 7.07
C THR A 251 3.48 19.53 6.62
N ASP A 252 3.45 20.82 6.24
CA ASP A 252 2.26 21.46 5.66
C ASP A 252 1.84 20.83 4.33
N GLY A 253 2.81 20.51 3.50
CA GLY A 253 2.59 19.82 2.24
C GLY A 253 1.92 18.46 2.43
N LEU A 254 2.40 17.70 3.41
CA LEU A 254 1.79 16.42 3.76
C LEU A 254 0.36 16.60 4.30
N ALA A 255 0.17 17.52 5.26
CA ALA A 255 -1.14 17.81 5.83
C ALA A 255 -2.14 18.21 4.74
N THR A 256 -1.77 19.15 3.87
CA THR A 256 -2.61 19.60 2.75
C THR A 256 -2.96 18.46 1.79
N THR A 257 -1.96 17.65 1.43
CA THR A 257 -2.17 16.46 0.60
C THR A 257 -3.15 15.49 1.28
N MET A 258 -3.00 15.23 2.59
CA MET A 258 -3.92 14.40 3.34
C MET A 258 -5.35 14.95 3.31
N PHE A 259 -5.55 16.25 3.56
CA PHE A 259 -6.88 16.86 3.52
C PHE A 259 -7.53 16.77 2.14
N ILE A 260 -6.81 17.04 1.08
CA ILE A 260 -7.33 16.94 -0.29
C ILE A 260 -7.79 15.51 -0.59
N PHE A 261 -6.93 14.53 -0.37
CA PHE A 261 -7.25 13.14 -0.69
C PHE A 261 -8.31 12.52 0.23
N ILE A 262 -8.33 12.88 1.52
CA ILE A 262 -9.38 12.44 2.44
C ILE A 262 -10.73 13.05 2.02
N THR A 263 -10.77 14.33 1.66
CA THR A 263 -12.00 14.99 1.19
C THR A 263 -12.53 14.33 -0.09
N LEU A 264 -11.65 14.04 -1.04
CA LEU A 264 -12.00 13.30 -2.26
C LEU A 264 -12.49 11.88 -1.93
N THR A 265 -11.85 11.20 -0.98
CA THR A 265 -12.28 9.88 -0.51
C THR A 265 -13.68 9.94 0.10
N ILE A 266 -13.96 10.93 0.94
CA ILE A 266 -15.29 11.15 1.54
C ILE A 266 -16.34 11.39 0.47
N ALA A 267 -16.07 12.29 -0.48
CA ALA A 267 -16.98 12.60 -1.58
C ALA A 267 -17.29 11.35 -2.42
N MET A 268 -16.25 10.59 -2.76
CA MET A 268 -16.37 9.35 -3.52
C MET A 268 -17.12 8.27 -2.74
N TRP A 269 -16.84 8.13 -1.44
CA TRP A 269 -17.52 7.17 -0.58
C TRP A 269 -19.01 7.48 -0.43
N ILE A 270 -19.38 8.75 -0.24
CA ILE A 270 -20.79 9.19 -0.22
C ILE A 270 -21.47 8.88 -1.55
N TYR A 271 -20.79 9.12 -2.68
CA TYR A 271 -21.31 8.79 -4.00
C TYR A 271 -21.56 7.29 -4.14
N VAL A 272 -20.60 6.46 -3.74
CA VAL A 272 -20.71 4.98 -3.76
C VAL A 272 -21.91 4.50 -2.93
N LEU A 273 -22.11 5.07 -1.73
CA LEU A 273 -23.22 4.70 -0.85
C LEU A 273 -24.60 5.11 -1.40
N LYS A 274 -24.67 6.20 -2.17
CA LYS A 274 -25.93 6.68 -2.78
C LYS A 274 -26.27 6.02 -4.12
N ASN A 275 -25.28 5.45 -4.79
CA ASN A 275 -25.46 4.89 -6.12
C ASN A 275 -25.93 3.43 -6.06
N GLN A 276 -27.23 3.21 -6.34
CA GLN A 276 -27.86 1.88 -6.35
C GLN A 276 -27.33 0.93 -7.44
N SER A 277 -26.63 1.44 -8.45
CA SER A 277 -26.03 0.61 -9.50
C SER A 277 -24.75 -0.13 -9.02
N ILE A 278 -24.16 0.34 -7.92
CA ILE A 278 -23.04 -0.31 -7.25
C ILE A 278 -23.62 -1.33 -6.26
N ARG A 279 -23.91 -2.54 -6.76
CA ARG A 279 -24.48 -3.60 -5.95
C ARG A 279 -23.41 -4.23 -5.06
N TYR A 280 -23.36 -3.80 -3.84
CA TYR A 280 -22.61 -4.45 -2.76
C TYR A 280 -23.51 -4.57 -1.53
N ASP A 281 -23.39 -5.68 -0.81
CA ASP A 281 -24.01 -5.82 0.51
C ASP A 281 -23.13 -5.06 1.51
N TRP A 282 -23.54 -3.81 1.81
CA TRP A 282 -22.82 -2.90 2.71
C TRP A 282 -23.07 -3.19 4.20
N LYS A 283 -23.73 -4.30 4.53
CA LYS A 283 -24.02 -4.72 5.90
C LYS A 283 -22.80 -5.13 6.69
#